data_01ee7277fe940fbc9ca7d902897d5f6c
#
_entry.id   01ee7277fe940fbc9ca7d902897d5f6c
#
_cell.length_a   1.000
_cell.length_b   1.000
_cell.length_c   1.000
_cell.angle_alpha   90.00
_cell.angle_beta   90.00
_cell.angle_gamma   90.00
#
_symmetry.space_group_name_H-M   'P 1'
#
loop_
_entity.id
_entity.type
_entity.pdbx_description
1 polymer ?
#
loop_
_entity_poly.entity_id
_entity_poly.type
_entity_poly.pdbx_seq_one_letter_code
_entity_poly.pdbx_strand_id
1 'polypeptide(L)'
;VIGLNTAEFIKQFKVDFAVVGVSAIDNDGALMDFDYEDVQVSKAIFNHCRKLILVADNFKFDSTAPMLIGNISEVDILVTNFQPPGEIIKICNTNNIEIVVASKPDQEES
;
A
#
# COMPACT_ATOMS: atom_id res chain seq x y z
N VAL A 1 15.94 5.38 -10.27
CA VAL A 1 15.47 4.84 -11.51
C VAL A 1 14.64 3.64 -11.30
N ILE A 2 13.48 3.68 -11.83
CA ILE A 2 12.54 2.62 -11.69
C ILE A 2 12.37 1.94 -13.02
N GLY A 3 12.33 0.61 -13.04
CA GLY A 3 12.15 -0.10 -14.27
C GLY A 3 12.13 -1.58 -14.04
N LEU A 4 12.02 -2.34 -15.12
CA LEU A 4 11.97 -3.79 -15.02
C LEU A 4 13.23 -4.36 -14.40
N ASN A 5 14.36 -3.75 -14.67
CA ASN A 5 15.60 -4.22 -14.08
C ASN A 5 15.62 -4.03 -12.58
N THR A 6 14.99 -2.96 -12.09
CA THR A 6 14.89 -2.73 -10.66
C THR A 6 14.05 -3.83 -10.01
N ALA A 7 12.94 -4.19 -10.63
CA ALA A 7 12.09 -5.26 -10.11
C ALA A 7 12.84 -6.59 -10.07
N GLU A 8 13.58 -6.90 -11.13
CA GLU A 8 14.35 -8.13 -11.15
C GLU A 8 15.43 -8.15 -10.08
N PHE A 9 16.05 -7.00 -9.84
CA PHE A 9 17.05 -6.89 -8.81
C PHE A 9 16.44 -7.12 -7.42
N ILE A 10 15.27 -6.55 -7.15
CA ILE A 10 14.58 -6.70 -5.88
C ILE A 10 14.28 -8.16 -5.58
N LYS A 11 13.95 -8.93 -6.61
CA LYS A 11 13.61 -10.35 -6.43
C LYS A 11 14.75 -11.17 -5.86
N GLN A 12 15.96 -10.66 -5.91
CA GLN A 12 17.11 -11.38 -5.39
C GLN A 12 17.26 -11.24 -3.89
N PHE A 13 16.50 -10.37 -3.26
CA PHE A 13 16.61 -10.09 -1.84
C PHE A 13 15.31 -10.36 -1.12
N LYS A 14 15.41 -10.72 0.14
CA LYS A 14 14.25 -10.77 1.03
C LYS A 14 14.51 -9.80 2.15
N VAL A 15 13.74 -8.70 2.16
CA VAL A 15 13.94 -7.67 3.17
C VAL A 15 12.98 -7.88 4.31
N ASP A 16 13.29 -7.34 5.48
CA ASP A 16 12.43 -7.51 6.65
C ASP A 16 11.19 -6.63 6.56
N PHE A 17 11.37 -5.38 6.16
CA PHE A 17 10.27 -4.45 6.06
C PHE A 17 10.30 -3.76 4.71
N ALA A 18 9.13 -3.50 4.17
CA ALA A 18 9.02 -2.67 2.98
C ALA A 18 7.87 -1.69 3.19
N VAL A 19 8.05 -0.47 2.73
CA VAL A 19 7.04 0.57 2.80
C VAL A 19 6.67 0.92 1.37
N VAL A 20 5.40 0.81 1.04
CA VAL A 20 4.94 1.11 -0.31
C VAL A 20 3.77 2.07 -0.27
N GLY A 21 3.63 2.84 -1.35
CA GLY A 21 2.46 3.68 -1.56
C GLY A 21 1.75 3.22 -2.82
N VAL A 22 0.52 3.65 -2.98
CA VAL A 22 -0.29 3.33 -4.16
C VAL A 22 -1.03 4.57 -4.59
N SER A 23 -1.54 4.55 -5.82
CA SER A 23 -2.30 5.68 -6.34
C SER A 23 -3.78 5.57 -6.00
N ALA A 24 -4.29 4.37 -5.82
CA ALA A 24 -5.71 4.17 -5.54
C ALA A 24 -5.97 2.89 -4.78
N ILE A 25 -6.99 2.91 -3.94
CA ILE A 25 -7.44 1.74 -3.19
C ILE A 25 -8.95 1.65 -3.38
N ASP A 26 -9.38 0.58 -4.02
CA ASP A 26 -10.81 0.37 -4.25
C ASP A 26 -11.48 -0.18 -3.00
N ASN A 27 -12.79 -0.15 -2.96
CA ASN A 27 -13.55 -0.62 -1.79
C ASN A 27 -13.40 -2.11 -1.51
N ASP A 28 -13.03 -2.87 -2.52
CA ASP A 28 -12.77 -4.30 -2.35
C ASP A 28 -11.33 -4.57 -1.92
N GLY A 29 -10.56 -3.53 -1.68
CA GLY A 29 -9.18 -3.67 -1.25
C GLY A 29 -8.16 -3.71 -2.36
N ALA A 30 -8.57 -3.58 -3.61
CA ALA A 30 -7.64 -3.62 -4.74
C ALA A 30 -6.70 -2.43 -4.67
N LEU A 31 -5.41 -2.68 -4.80
CA LEU A 31 -4.37 -1.65 -4.80
C LEU A 31 -3.95 -1.42 -6.24
N MET A 32 -3.98 -0.17 -6.67
CA MET A 32 -3.84 0.15 -8.09
C MET A 32 -2.92 1.34 -8.31
N ASP A 33 -2.37 1.40 -9.51
CA ASP A 33 -1.49 2.49 -9.86
C ASP A 33 -1.62 2.80 -11.36
N PHE A 34 -1.03 3.92 -11.77
CA PHE A 34 -1.08 4.39 -13.15
C PHE A 34 0.17 4.02 -13.95
N ASP A 35 1.30 3.83 -13.30
CA ASP A 35 2.58 3.65 -13.97
C ASP A 35 2.96 2.17 -14.00
N TYR A 36 3.18 1.64 -15.21
CA TYR A 36 3.49 0.22 -15.36
C TYR A 36 4.77 -0.18 -14.62
N GLU A 37 5.79 0.67 -14.69
CA GLU A 37 7.05 0.34 -14.04
C GLU A 37 6.90 0.36 -12.53
N ASP A 38 6.16 1.32 -11.99
CA ASP A 38 5.89 1.35 -10.56
C ASP A 38 5.13 0.11 -10.12
N VAL A 39 4.20 -0.36 -10.93
CA VAL A 39 3.45 -1.56 -10.64
C VAL A 39 4.38 -2.77 -10.56
N GLN A 40 5.31 -2.90 -11.51
CA GLN A 40 6.23 -4.03 -11.51
C GLN A 40 7.15 -4.02 -10.29
N VAL A 41 7.63 -2.86 -9.90
CA VAL A 41 8.47 -2.73 -8.71
C VAL A 41 7.66 -3.06 -7.45
N SER A 42 6.44 -2.55 -7.35
CA SER A 42 5.60 -2.81 -6.19
C SER A 42 5.26 -4.29 -6.06
N LYS A 43 4.96 -4.96 -7.17
CA LYS A 43 4.69 -6.39 -7.15
C LYS A 43 5.91 -7.19 -6.66
N ALA A 44 7.10 -6.79 -7.09
CA ALA A 44 8.32 -7.46 -6.66
C ALA A 44 8.51 -7.28 -5.16
N ILE A 45 8.26 -6.08 -4.65
CA ILE A 45 8.38 -5.79 -3.23
C ILE A 45 7.37 -6.61 -2.43
N PHE A 46 6.12 -6.66 -2.89
CA PHE A 46 5.06 -7.43 -2.21
C PHE A 46 5.46 -8.88 -2.00
N ASN A 47 6.19 -9.44 -2.95
CA ASN A 47 6.52 -10.86 -2.89
C ASN A 47 7.83 -11.16 -2.21
N HIS A 48 8.60 -10.14 -1.86
CA HIS A 48 9.96 -10.36 -1.36
C HIS A 48 10.27 -9.63 -0.05
N CYS A 49 9.24 -9.30 0.73
CA CYS A 49 9.48 -8.73 2.05
C CYS A 49 8.75 -9.57 3.09
N ARG A 50 9.21 -9.51 4.33
CA ARG A 50 8.57 -10.25 5.41
C ARG A 50 7.40 -9.48 5.99
N LYS A 51 7.52 -8.17 6.06
CA LYS A 51 6.45 -7.33 6.59
C LYS A 51 6.22 -6.15 5.66
N LEU A 52 5.02 -6.01 5.19
CA LEU A 52 4.67 -5.00 4.20
C LEU A 52 3.84 -3.91 4.85
N ILE A 53 4.29 -2.67 4.71
CA ILE A 53 3.61 -1.51 5.27
C ILE A 53 3.09 -0.68 4.10
N LEU A 54 1.78 -0.48 4.06
CA LEU A 54 1.16 0.35 3.04
C LEU A 54 0.86 1.72 3.63
N VAL A 55 1.31 2.76 2.95
CA VAL A 55 1.05 4.13 3.38
C VAL A 55 0.12 4.78 2.36
N ALA A 56 -0.99 5.30 2.81
CA ALA A 56 -1.96 5.92 1.92
C ALA A 56 -2.70 7.03 2.66
N ASP A 57 -2.86 8.20 2.01
CA ASP A 57 -3.67 9.24 2.60
C ASP A 57 -5.14 8.97 2.28
N ASN A 58 -6.03 9.77 2.88
CA ASN A 58 -7.45 9.53 2.73
C ASN A 58 -7.98 9.71 1.31
N PHE A 59 -7.22 10.41 0.45
CA PHE A 59 -7.67 10.63 -0.92
C PHE A 59 -7.44 9.42 -1.81
N LYS A 60 -6.66 8.46 -1.36
CA LYS A 60 -6.41 7.25 -2.15
C LYS A 60 -7.56 6.25 -2.06
N PHE A 61 -8.37 6.34 -1.00
CA PHE A 61 -9.49 5.42 -0.83
C PHE A 61 -10.64 5.77 -1.77
N ASP A 62 -11.35 4.74 -2.23
CA ASP A 62 -12.47 4.91 -3.14
C ASP A 62 -12.05 5.60 -4.43
N SER A 63 -10.84 5.36 -4.86
CA SER A 63 -10.30 5.84 -6.12
C SER A 63 -9.96 4.65 -6.99
N THR A 64 -9.75 4.89 -8.28
CA THR A 64 -9.38 3.82 -9.20
C THR A 64 -8.19 4.24 -10.05
N ALA A 65 -7.46 3.27 -10.51
CA ALA A 65 -6.37 3.45 -11.45
C ALA A 65 -6.33 2.19 -12.33
N PRO A 66 -5.71 2.26 -13.50
CA PRO A 66 -5.88 1.18 -14.48
C PRO A 66 -5.12 -0.11 -14.19
N MET A 67 -4.08 -0.07 -13.37
CA MET A 67 -3.26 -1.27 -13.21
C MET A 67 -3.28 -1.77 -11.78
N LEU A 68 -3.52 -3.06 -11.65
CA LEU A 68 -3.62 -3.71 -10.34
C LEU A 68 -2.25 -4.09 -9.82
N ILE A 69 -1.95 -3.71 -8.61
CA ILE A 69 -0.72 -4.10 -7.93
C ILE A 69 -0.96 -5.36 -7.09
N GLY A 70 -2.03 -5.37 -6.34
CA GLY A 70 -2.35 -6.44 -5.42
C GLY A 70 -3.59 -6.08 -4.62
N ASN A 71 -3.70 -6.61 -3.42
CA ASN A 71 -4.86 -6.35 -2.57
C ASN A 71 -4.40 -5.98 -1.17
N ILE A 72 -5.17 -5.13 -0.50
CA ILE A 72 -4.83 -4.68 0.83
C ILE A 72 -4.77 -5.86 1.82
N SER A 73 -5.44 -6.96 1.51
CA SER A 73 -5.37 -8.14 2.36
C SER A 73 -3.97 -8.73 2.46
N GLU A 74 -3.08 -8.31 1.58
CA GLU A 74 -1.71 -8.82 1.56
C GLU A 74 -0.74 -8.01 2.41
N VAL A 75 -1.15 -6.85 2.91
CA VAL A 75 -0.25 -6.02 3.71
C VAL A 75 -0.36 -6.39 5.18
N ASP A 76 0.62 -6.01 5.95
CA ASP A 76 0.64 -6.28 7.39
C ASP A 76 0.19 -5.07 8.19
N ILE A 77 0.52 -3.88 7.72
CA ILE A 77 0.19 -2.64 8.42
C ILE A 77 -0.29 -1.63 7.39
N LEU A 78 -1.41 -0.98 7.68
CA LEU A 78 -1.90 0.14 6.89
C LEU A 78 -1.70 1.42 7.70
N VAL A 79 -0.94 2.37 7.16
CA VAL A 79 -0.73 3.67 7.78
C VAL A 79 -1.46 4.71 6.96
N THR A 80 -2.32 5.48 7.59
CA THR A 80 -3.11 6.48 6.89
C THR A 80 -3.27 7.71 7.79
N ASN A 81 -3.78 8.80 7.24
CA ASN A 81 -3.94 10.05 8.00
C ASN A 81 -5.35 10.25 8.55
N PHE A 82 -6.32 9.47 8.08
CA PHE A 82 -7.68 9.51 8.61
C PHE A 82 -8.22 8.11 8.74
N GLN A 83 -9.32 7.97 9.45
CA GLN A 83 -9.96 6.69 9.59
C GLN A 83 -10.35 6.15 8.22
N PRO A 84 -9.98 4.92 7.86
CA PRO A 84 -10.33 4.39 6.54
C PRO A 84 -11.82 4.13 6.42
N PRO A 85 -12.33 3.98 5.20
CA PRO A 85 -13.73 3.62 5.01
C PRO A 85 -14.07 2.29 5.69
N GLY A 86 -15.34 2.12 6.03
CA GLY A 86 -15.78 0.92 6.76
C GLY A 86 -15.46 -0.38 6.05
N GLU A 87 -15.57 -0.40 4.72
CA GLU A 87 -15.25 -1.59 3.94
C GLU A 87 -13.78 -1.97 4.08
N ILE A 88 -12.92 -0.98 4.11
CA ILE A 88 -11.48 -1.22 4.27
C ILE A 88 -11.18 -1.71 5.67
N ILE A 89 -11.81 -1.11 6.67
CA ILE A 89 -11.63 -1.53 8.06
C ILE A 89 -12.05 -3.00 8.20
N LYS A 90 -13.14 -3.39 7.56
CA LYS A 90 -13.62 -4.74 7.63
C LYS A 90 -12.61 -5.72 7.02
N ILE A 91 -12.05 -5.38 5.87
CA ILE A 91 -11.03 -6.21 5.24
C ILE A 91 -9.81 -6.34 6.14
N CYS A 92 -9.38 -5.25 6.73
CA CYS A 92 -8.22 -5.26 7.62
C CYS A 92 -8.48 -6.14 8.84
N ASN A 93 -9.66 -6.04 9.44
CA ASN A 93 -9.98 -6.84 10.61
C ASN A 93 -10.02 -8.33 10.26
N THR A 94 -10.58 -8.65 9.11
CA THR A 94 -10.68 -10.06 8.67
C THR A 94 -9.30 -10.67 8.44
N ASN A 95 -8.35 -9.86 8.01
CA ASN A 95 -7.01 -10.34 7.66
C ASN A 95 -5.94 -10.01 8.70
N ASN A 96 -6.36 -9.52 9.86
CA ASN A 96 -5.46 -9.18 10.97
C ASN A 96 -4.42 -8.14 10.58
N ILE A 97 -4.85 -7.13 9.83
CA ILE A 97 -3.99 -6.04 9.41
C ILE A 97 -4.09 -4.93 10.45
N GLU A 98 -2.95 -4.46 10.92
CA GLU A 98 -2.92 -3.36 11.87
C GLU A 98 -3.18 -2.05 11.13
N ILE A 99 -4.07 -1.21 11.67
CA ILE A 99 -4.35 0.10 11.09
C ILE A 99 -3.76 1.15 12.01
N VAL A 100 -2.89 1.99 11.47
CA VAL A 100 -2.28 3.09 12.20
C VAL A 100 -2.76 4.38 11.58
N VAL A 101 -3.48 5.20 12.34
CA VAL A 101 -3.95 6.49 11.87
C VAL A 101 -2.99 7.53 12.44
N ALA A 102 -2.16 8.09 11.57
CA ALA A 102 -1.10 8.99 11.99
C ALA A 102 -1.52 10.42 11.76
N SER A 103 -2.00 11.06 12.79
CA SER A 103 -2.33 12.48 12.68
C SER A 103 -1.06 13.28 12.73
N LYS A 104 -1.02 14.36 11.96
CA LYS A 104 0.12 15.24 12.01
C LYS A 104 -0.01 16.13 13.22
N PRO A 105 0.88 16.07 14.16
CA PRO A 105 0.74 16.82 15.38
C PRO A 105 0.81 18.30 15.17
N ASP A 106 1.51 18.73 14.17
CA ASP A 106 1.64 20.12 13.94
C ASP A 106 0.58 20.72 13.17
N GLN A 107 -0.33 19.97 12.67
CA GLN A 107 -1.40 20.52 11.91
C GLN A 107 -2.23 21.39 12.70
N GLU A 108 -2.29 21.13 13.95
CA GLU A 108 -3.10 21.91 14.82
C GLU A 108 -2.56 23.27 14.94
N GLU A 109 -1.29 23.43 14.84
CA GLU A 109 -0.75 24.70 15.02
C GLU A 109 -0.46 25.35 13.74
N SER A 110 -0.59 24.73 12.70
CA SER A 110 -0.23 25.37 11.42
C SER A 110 -1.42 25.92 10.74
#